data_b4014057640b7ce34bfc34f04b6f56e0
#
_entry.id   b4014057640b7ce34bfc34f04b6f56e0
#
_cell.length_a   1.000
_cell.length_b   1.000
_cell.length_c   1.000
_cell.angle_alpha   90.00
_cell.angle_beta   90.00
_cell.angle_gamma   90.00
#
_symmetry.space_group_name_H-M   'P 1'
#
loop_
_entity.id
_entity.type
_entity.pdbx_description
1 polymer ?
#
loop_
_entity_poly.entity_id
_entity_poly.type
_entity_poly.pdbx_seq_one_letter_code
_entity_poly.pdbx_strand_id
1 'polypeptide(L)'
;EGGGGSIVNVSSAAGVFKAAPNRYVYSATKAAVAALTRAVAVDFITKGIRCNAICPGTIETPSMLGRAAALGAGGRDMFVSRQPMGRLGTADEIASLAVYLASDESAFTTGVAHIIDGGWTL
;
A
#
# COMPACT_ATOMS: atom_id res chain seq x y z
N GLU A 1 -27.00 -6.35 2.64
CA GLU A 1 -27.84 -7.47 2.18
C GLU A 1 -27.33 -8.14 0.90
N GLY A 2 -26.09 -7.90 0.48
CA GLY A 2 -25.48 -8.42 -0.75
C GLY A 2 -24.62 -9.67 -0.58
N GLY A 3 -24.67 -10.37 0.57
CA GLY A 3 -23.95 -11.63 0.76
C GLY A 3 -22.46 -11.48 1.07
N GLY A 4 -21.99 -10.30 1.44
CA GLY A 4 -20.59 -10.05 1.78
C GLY A 4 -19.81 -9.32 0.70
N GLY A 5 -18.50 -9.20 0.88
CA GLY A 5 -17.65 -8.50 -0.06
C GLY A 5 -16.20 -8.36 0.42
N SER A 6 -15.39 -7.79 -0.45
CA SER A 6 -14.00 -7.46 -0.14
C SER A 6 -13.72 -5.99 -0.44
N ILE A 7 -13.22 -5.28 0.56
CA ILE A 7 -12.76 -3.91 0.44
C ILE A 7 -11.23 -3.93 0.41
N VAL A 8 -10.65 -3.29 -0.59
CA VAL A 8 -9.19 -3.15 -0.73
C VAL A 8 -8.85 -1.67 -0.73
N ASN A 9 -8.22 -1.21 0.33
CA ASN A 9 -7.76 0.16 0.47
C ASN A 9 -6.29 0.27 0.06
N VAL A 10 -5.93 1.39 -0.55
CA VAL A 10 -4.53 1.68 -0.90
C VAL A 10 -3.96 2.68 0.08
N SER A 11 -3.04 2.22 0.91
CA SER A 11 -2.28 3.02 1.85
C SER A 11 -0.84 3.24 1.34
N SER A 12 0.14 3.09 2.20
CA SER A 12 1.56 3.24 1.85
C SER A 12 2.44 2.57 2.90
N ALA A 13 3.59 2.08 2.49
CA ALA A 13 4.65 1.71 3.44
C ALA A 13 5.12 2.94 4.23
N ALA A 14 5.18 4.11 3.57
CA ALA A 14 5.43 5.37 4.25
C ALA A 14 4.24 5.76 5.13
N GLY A 15 4.53 6.06 6.38
CA GLY A 15 3.54 6.44 7.39
C GLY A 15 2.96 5.28 8.17
N VAL A 16 2.82 4.09 7.57
CA VAL A 16 2.32 2.91 8.28
C VAL A 16 3.48 2.15 8.94
N PHE A 17 4.55 1.92 8.20
CA PHE A 17 5.67 1.08 8.64
C PHE A 17 7.01 1.80 8.70
N LYS A 18 7.18 2.89 7.95
CA LYS A 18 8.43 3.63 7.89
C LYS A 18 8.17 5.11 7.67
N ALA A 19 8.97 5.96 8.29
CA ALA A 19 8.95 7.39 8.04
C ALA A 19 9.67 7.73 6.73
N ALA A 20 9.15 8.71 6.02
CA ALA A 20 9.80 9.29 4.85
C ALA A 20 9.95 10.82 5.07
N PRO A 21 11.10 11.42 4.75
CA PRO A 21 11.31 12.85 4.92
C PRO A 21 10.28 13.69 4.16
N ASN A 22 9.86 14.79 4.76
CA ASN A 22 8.92 15.76 4.18
C ASN A 22 7.55 15.16 3.81
N ARG A 23 7.09 14.14 4.56
CA ARG A 23 5.86 13.41 4.30
C ARG A 23 4.94 13.31 5.52
N TYR A 24 5.00 14.23 6.47
CA TYR A 24 4.23 14.10 7.72
C TYR A 24 2.71 14.11 7.49
N VAL A 25 2.19 14.99 6.64
CA VAL A 25 0.74 15.02 6.32
C VAL A 25 0.34 13.76 5.52
N TYR A 26 1.10 13.44 4.48
CA TYR A 26 0.89 12.21 3.71
C TYR A 26 0.93 10.97 4.60
N SER A 27 1.92 10.87 5.46
CA SER A 27 2.08 9.74 6.39
C SER A 27 0.90 9.63 7.35
N ALA A 28 0.43 10.75 7.90
CA ALA A 28 -0.73 10.78 8.79
C ALA A 28 -2.00 10.27 8.08
N THR A 29 -2.24 10.71 6.84
CA THR A 29 -3.41 10.25 6.05
C THR A 29 -3.32 8.77 5.72
N LYS A 30 -2.15 8.27 5.37
CA LYS A 30 -1.94 6.86 5.03
C LYS A 30 -2.03 5.95 6.26
N ALA A 31 -1.53 6.38 7.39
CA ALA A 31 -1.71 5.68 8.65
C ALA A 31 -3.19 5.62 9.06
N ALA A 32 -3.94 6.69 8.82
CA ALA A 32 -5.39 6.73 9.06
C ALA A 32 -6.13 5.69 8.19
N VAL A 33 -5.76 5.53 6.92
CA VAL A 33 -6.33 4.50 6.04
C VAL A 33 -6.08 3.10 6.58
N ALA A 34 -4.88 2.81 7.08
CA ALA A 34 -4.56 1.51 7.68
C ALA A 34 -5.37 1.26 8.96
N ALA A 35 -5.54 2.28 9.80
CA ALA A 35 -6.36 2.17 11.01
C ALA A 35 -7.85 1.96 10.66
N LEU A 36 -8.39 2.72 9.70
CA LEU A 36 -9.74 2.55 9.19
C LEU A 36 -9.98 1.13 8.67
N THR A 37 -9.03 0.57 7.96
CA THR A 37 -9.08 -0.79 7.42
C THR A 37 -9.34 -1.82 8.52
N ARG A 38 -8.60 -1.73 9.63
CA ARG A 38 -8.79 -2.63 10.77
C ARG A 38 -10.14 -2.44 11.46
N ALA A 39 -10.56 -1.20 11.63
CA ALA A 39 -11.85 -0.89 12.26
C ALA A 39 -13.01 -1.43 11.44
N VAL A 40 -13.02 -1.18 10.13
CA VAL A 40 -14.06 -1.70 9.23
C VAL A 40 -14.06 -3.23 9.21
N ALA A 41 -12.88 -3.87 9.20
CA ALA A 41 -12.79 -5.32 9.23
C ALA A 41 -13.48 -5.89 10.48
N VAL A 42 -13.22 -5.34 11.66
CA VAL A 42 -13.81 -5.78 12.92
C VAL A 42 -15.33 -5.57 12.92
N ASP A 43 -15.77 -4.38 12.51
CA ASP A 43 -17.19 -4.02 12.58
C ASP A 43 -18.08 -4.86 11.65
N PHE A 44 -17.53 -5.34 10.54
CA PHE A 44 -18.32 -6.00 9.49
C PHE A 44 -17.94 -7.46 9.22
N ILE A 45 -17.04 -8.04 10.00
CA ILE A 45 -16.60 -9.43 9.82
C ILE A 45 -17.76 -10.42 9.85
N THR A 46 -18.72 -10.24 10.77
CA THR A 46 -19.90 -11.12 10.91
C THR A 46 -20.89 -10.97 9.75
N LYS A 47 -20.74 -9.93 8.94
CA LYS A 47 -21.53 -9.70 7.73
C LYS A 47 -20.86 -10.23 6.46
N GLY A 48 -19.76 -10.97 6.62
CA GLY A 48 -19.02 -11.54 5.48
C GLY A 48 -18.25 -10.50 4.68
N ILE A 49 -17.96 -9.33 5.25
CA ILE A 49 -17.17 -8.28 4.61
C ILE A 49 -15.75 -8.35 5.13
N ARG A 50 -14.79 -8.48 4.21
CA ARG A 50 -13.37 -8.37 4.48
C ARG A 50 -12.88 -6.97 4.11
N CYS A 51 -11.90 -6.48 4.84
CA CYS A 51 -11.29 -5.18 4.56
C CYS A 51 -9.78 -5.27 4.78
N ASN A 52 -9.01 -5.04 3.73
CA ASN A 52 -7.55 -5.09 3.76
C ASN A 52 -6.95 -3.83 3.13
N ALA A 53 -5.74 -3.51 3.50
CA ALA A 53 -4.99 -2.42 2.89
C ALA A 53 -3.75 -2.95 2.17
N ILE A 54 -3.39 -2.32 1.07
CA ILE A 54 -2.11 -2.50 0.39
C ILE A 54 -1.21 -1.32 0.78
N CYS A 55 0.02 -1.62 1.17
CA CYS A 55 1.02 -0.64 1.58
C CYS A 55 2.24 -0.72 0.65
N PRO A 56 2.20 -0.06 -0.53
CA PRO A 56 3.30 -0.09 -1.48
C PRO A 56 4.53 0.67 -0.98
N GLY A 57 5.71 0.23 -1.41
CA GLY A 57 6.91 1.04 -1.46
C GLY A 57 6.88 2.04 -2.62
N THR A 58 8.00 2.28 -3.26
CA THR A 58 8.05 3.18 -4.41
C THR A 58 7.71 2.43 -5.70
N ILE A 59 6.61 2.86 -6.31
CA ILE A 59 6.07 2.25 -7.54
C ILE A 59 6.28 3.21 -8.70
N GLU A 60 6.75 2.68 -9.84
CA GLU A 60 6.97 3.46 -11.05
C GLU A 60 5.64 3.87 -11.66
N THR A 61 5.26 5.11 -11.42
CA THR A 61 4.05 5.74 -11.92
C THR A 61 4.38 7.09 -12.53
N PRO A 62 3.54 7.65 -13.42
CA PRO A 62 3.76 9.00 -13.95
C PRO A 62 3.95 10.05 -12.84
N SER A 63 3.19 9.97 -11.76
CA SER A 63 3.32 10.88 -10.61
C SER A 63 4.69 10.72 -9.93
N MET A 64 5.16 9.50 -9.73
CA MET A 64 6.48 9.25 -9.13
C MET A 64 7.60 9.75 -10.03
N LEU A 65 7.52 9.46 -11.34
CA LEU A 65 8.51 9.93 -12.31
C LEU A 65 8.57 11.47 -12.35
N GLY A 66 7.43 12.15 -12.26
CA GLY A 66 7.37 13.61 -12.17
C GLY A 66 8.06 14.15 -10.92
N ARG A 67 7.86 13.52 -9.75
CA ARG A 67 8.56 13.89 -8.52
C ARG A 67 10.06 13.63 -8.58
N ALA A 68 10.46 12.52 -9.17
CA ALA A 68 11.88 12.20 -9.39
C ALA A 68 12.56 13.23 -10.31
N ALA A 69 11.90 13.61 -11.39
CA ALA A 69 12.39 14.63 -12.32
C ALA A 69 12.55 16.01 -11.64
N ALA A 70 11.62 16.37 -10.76
CA ALA A 70 11.67 17.63 -10.00
C ALA A 70 12.88 17.70 -9.04
N LEU A 71 13.42 16.57 -8.61
CA LEU A 71 14.64 16.50 -7.80
C LEU A 71 15.93 16.65 -8.63
N GLY A 72 15.83 16.70 -9.96
CA GLY A 72 16.98 16.82 -10.86
C GLY A 72 17.71 15.51 -11.10
N ALA A 73 19.00 15.61 -11.50
CA ALA A 73 19.83 14.43 -11.73
C ALA A 73 19.94 13.56 -10.47
N GLY A 74 19.77 12.25 -10.63
CA GLY A 74 19.83 11.29 -9.51
C GLY A 74 18.52 11.16 -8.73
N GLY A 75 17.46 11.90 -9.06
CA GLY A 75 16.19 11.82 -8.36
C GLY A 75 15.57 10.42 -8.44
N ARG A 76 15.59 9.78 -9.61
CA ARG A 76 15.11 8.42 -9.79
C ARG A 76 15.96 7.41 -8.99
N ASP A 77 17.25 7.54 -9.00
CA ASP A 77 18.17 6.64 -8.29
C ASP A 77 17.96 6.72 -6.77
N MET A 78 17.65 7.90 -6.25
CA MET A 78 17.31 8.07 -4.84
C MET A 78 16.06 7.24 -4.47
N PHE A 79 15.03 7.25 -5.30
CA PHE A 79 13.83 6.43 -5.07
C PHE A 79 14.13 4.93 -5.22
N VAL A 80 14.94 4.53 -6.21
CA VAL A 80 15.38 3.14 -6.39
C VAL A 80 16.16 2.66 -5.16
N SER A 81 17.03 3.48 -4.60
CA SER A 81 17.88 3.12 -3.47
C SER A 81 17.09 2.81 -2.18
N ARG A 82 15.84 3.21 -2.10
CA ARG A 82 14.98 2.90 -0.95
C ARG A 82 14.68 1.41 -0.85
N GLN A 83 14.57 0.72 -1.97
CA GLN A 83 14.24 -0.70 -1.99
C GLN A 83 15.50 -1.56 -2.10
N PRO A 84 15.79 -2.44 -1.11
CA PRO A 84 16.90 -3.39 -1.20
C PRO A 84 16.85 -4.29 -2.45
N MET A 85 15.69 -4.52 -3.03
CA MET A 85 15.59 -5.23 -4.32
C MET A 85 16.25 -4.48 -5.49
N GLY A 86 16.63 -3.21 -5.33
CA GLY A 86 17.38 -2.45 -6.31
C GLY A 86 16.59 -1.97 -7.53
N ARG A 87 15.26 -1.93 -7.41
CA ARG A 87 14.37 -1.44 -8.47
C ARG A 87 13.11 -0.82 -7.88
N LEU A 88 12.38 -0.10 -8.73
CA LEU A 88 11.01 0.33 -8.40
C LEU A 88 10.05 -0.85 -8.60
N GLY A 89 8.95 -0.84 -7.85
CA GLY A 89 7.84 -1.75 -8.11
C GLY A 89 7.04 -1.31 -9.33
N THR A 90 6.27 -2.22 -9.90
CA THR A 90 5.38 -1.93 -11.03
C THR A 90 3.93 -1.84 -10.58
N ALA A 91 3.10 -1.11 -11.35
CA ALA A 91 1.66 -1.07 -11.12
C ALA A 91 1.03 -2.47 -11.20
N ASP A 92 1.51 -3.33 -12.09
CA ASP A 92 1.01 -4.70 -12.24
C ASP A 92 1.30 -5.55 -11.00
N GLU A 93 2.43 -5.35 -10.34
CA GLU A 93 2.73 -6.05 -9.08
C GLU A 93 1.74 -5.67 -7.98
N ILE A 94 1.36 -4.40 -7.90
CA ILE A 94 0.32 -3.94 -6.97
C ILE A 94 -1.04 -4.52 -7.35
N ALA A 95 -1.37 -4.51 -8.64
CA ALA A 95 -2.63 -5.06 -9.15
C ALA A 95 -2.76 -6.55 -8.84
N SER A 96 -1.70 -7.32 -8.91
CA SER A 96 -1.71 -8.75 -8.57
C SER A 96 -2.11 -8.98 -7.11
N LEU A 97 -1.60 -8.19 -6.18
CA LEU A 97 -2.01 -8.26 -4.77
C LEU A 97 -3.48 -7.82 -4.60
N ALA A 98 -3.90 -6.78 -5.31
CA ALA A 98 -5.28 -6.32 -5.27
C ALA A 98 -6.26 -7.42 -5.76
N VAL A 99 -5.93 -8.12 -6.82
CA VAL A 99 -6.72 -9.26 -7.33
C VAL A 99 -6.81 -10.37 -6.29
N TYR A 100 -5.70 -10.76 -5.66
CA TYR A 100 -5.69 -11.74 -4.59
C TYR A 100 -6.62 -11.31 -3.44
N LEU A 101 -6.50 -10.07 -2.96
CA LEU A 101 -7.31 -9.57 -1.85
C LEU A 101 -8.79 -9.43 -2.20
N ALA A 102 -9.11 -9.15 -3.46
CA ALA A 102 -10.48 -9.05 -3.94
C ALA A 102 -11.14 -10.40 -4.16
N SER A 103 -10.36 -11.45 -4.37
CA SER A 103 -10.84 -12.78 -4.71
C SER A 103 -11.11 -13.66 -3.49
N ASP A 104 -11.78 -14.79 -3.72
CA ASP A 104 -12.04 -15.80 -2.69
C ASP A 104 -10.77 -16.54 -2.24
N GLU A 105 -9.66 -16.42 -2.98
CA GLU A 105 -8.36 -16.97 -2.56
C GLU A 105 -7.89 -16.36 -1.24
N SER A 106 -8.30 -15.13 -0.93
CA SER A 106 -8.00 -14.46 0.35
C SER A 106 -9.14 -14.53 1.36
N ALA A 107 -10.00 -15.54 1.28
CA ALA A 107 -11.21 -15.65 2.09
C ALA A 107 -10.96 -15.64 3.61
N PHE A 108 -9.78 -16.04 4.07
CA PHE A 108 -9.39 -16.03 5.50
C PHE A 108 -8.52 -14.83 5.88
N THR A 109 -8.44 -13.81 5.02
CA THR A 109 -7.58 -12.63 5.19
C THR A 109 -8.42 -11.38 5.34
N THR A 110 -8.36 -10.72 6.50
CA THR A 110 -9.05 -9.45 6.75
C THR A 110 -8.32 -8.63 7.82
N GLY A 111 -8.47 -7.32 7.78
CA GLY A 111 -7.91 -6.40 8.76
C GLY A 111 -6.40 -6.21 8.67
N VAL A 112 -5.78 -6.57 7.57
CA VAL A 112 -4.33 -6.58 7.43
C VAL A 112 -3.84 -5.45 6.51
N ALA A 113 -2.76 -4.80 6.91
CA ALA A 113 -1.98 -3.90 6.07
C ALA A 113 -0.85 -4.71 5.41
N HIS A 114 -0.99 -4.98 4.12
CA HIS A 114 -0.09 -5.82 3.36
C HIS A 114 1.04 -5.00 2.75
N ILE A 115 2.27 -5.26 3.17
CA ILE A 115 3.47 -4.60 2.64
C ILE A 115 3.81 -5.20 1.28
N ILE A 116 4.10 -4.34 0.31
CA ILE A 116 4.64 -4.70 -1.00
C ILE A 116 5.61 -3.58 -1.44
N ASP A 117 6.87 -3.67 -1.01
CA ASP A 117 7.78 -2.53 -0.98
C ASP A 117 9.22 -2.85 -1.40
N GLY A 118 9.48 -4.03 -1.93
CA GLY A 118 10.83 -4.41 -2.32
C GLY A 118 11.84 -4.45 -1.17
N GLY A 119 11.36 -4.60 0.07
CA GLY A 119 12.19 -4.68 1.27
C GLY A 119 12.48 -3.32 1.93
N TRP A 120 11.85 -2.23 1.51
CA TRP A 120 12.14 -0.90 2.06
C TRP A 120 11.93 -0.80 3.57
N THR A 121 10.99 -1.54 4.14
CA THR A 121 10.67 -1.49 5.57
C THR A 121 11.46 -2.46 6.44
N LEU A 122 12.38 -3.20 5.84
CA LEU A 122 13.28 -4.10 6.58
C LEU A 122 14.33 -3.34 7.40
#